data_9897dd8940166241a5c4a2b1689fe4f9
#
_entry.id   9897dd8940166241a5c4a2b1689fe4f9
#
_cell.length_a   1.000
_cell.length_b   1.000
_cell.length_c   1.000
_cell.angle_alpha   90.00
_cell.angle_beta   90.00
_cell.angle_gamma   90.00
#
_symmetry.space_group_name_H-M   'P 1'
#
loop_
_entity.id
_entity.type
_entity.pdbx_description
1 polymer ?
#
loop_
_entity_poly.entity_id
_entity_poly.type
_entity_poly.pdbx_seq_one_letter_code
_entity_poly.pdbx_strand_id
1 'polypeptide(L)'
;MQLVLDANEYIFGLGFFRKESCEYLLKFLIDNFPSHSICICRTIVEEVRANLTLKEFHNFVKFINIFTTIDEDYLIPFELGAKYETKGLKDADALIAAFTEWVGADNLITENRHFLTLNPNLPFKVLNAEKFLDIINK
;
A
#
# COMPACT_ATOMS: atom_id res chain seq x y z
N MET A 1 10.00 -9.77 -3.03
CA MET A 1 9.92 -8.72 -2.00
C MET A 1 8.56 -8.71 -1.35
N GLN A 2 8.49 -8.28 -0.11
CA GLN A 2 7.23 -8.09 0.60
C GLN A 2 6.83 -6.61 0.54
N LEU A 3 5.61 -6.34 0.10
CA LEU A 3 5.15 -5.00 -0.22
C LEU A 3 3.87 -4.65 0.53
N VAL A 4 3.74 -3.36 0.86
CA VAL A 4 2.46 -2.77 1.24
C VAL A 4 2.17 -1.69 0.21
N LEU A 5 0.99 -1.75 -0.41
CA LEU A 5 0.51 -0.73 -1.34
C LEU A 5 -0.49 0.15 -0.61
N ASP A 6 -0.25 1.45 -0.61
CA ASP A 6 -1.21 2.42 -0.08
C ASP A 6 -2.49 2.41 -0.93
N ALA A 7 -3.58 2.89 -0.36
CA ALA A 7 -4.90 2.89 -1.02
C ALA A 7 -4.87 3.51 -2.41
N ASN A 8 -4.09 4.57 -2.60
CA ASN A 8 -4.00 5.26 -3.88
C ASN A 8 -3.53 4.37 -5.03
N GLU A 9 -2.70 3.36 -4.75
CA GLU A 9 -2.26 2.44 -5.80
C GLU A 9 -3.45 1.67 -6.38
N TYR A 10 -4.36 1.25 -5.52
CA TYR A 10 -5.58 0.54 -5.94
C TYR A 10 -6.59 1.49 -6.58
N ILE A 11 -6.78 2.67 -5.98
CA ILE A 11 -7.75 3.66 -6.46
C ILE A 11 -7.36 4.15 -7.86
N PHE A 12 -6.10 4.48 -8.08
CA PHE A 12 -5.61 4.95 -9.37
C PHE A 12 -5.32 3.82 -10.36
N GLY A 13 -5.23 2.60 -9.89
CA GLY A 13 -5.02 1.43 -10.74
C GLY A 13 -6.31 0.78 -11.21
N LEU A 14 -7.38 0.86 -10.42
CA LEU A 14 -8.65 0.15 -10.68
C LEU A 14 -9.85 1.08 -10.81
N GLY A 15 -9.73 2.33 -10.40
CA GLY A 15 -10.83 3.29 -10.39
C GLY A 15 -11.04 4.00 -11.72
N PHE A 16 -11.96 4.97 -11.71
CA PHE A 16 -12.30 5.76 -12.90
C PHE A 16 -11.17 6.70 -13.31
N PHE A 17 -10.58 7.42 -12.35
CA PHE A 17 -9.44 8.29 -12.61
C PHE A 17 -8.15 7.49 -12.41
N ARG A 18 -7.58 7.04 -13.52
CA ARG A 18 -6.42 6.16 -13.48
C ARG A 18 -5.11 6.90 -13.63
N LYS A 19 -4.09 6.40 -12.94
CA LYS A 19 -2.71 6.83 -13.13
C LYS A 19 -1.96 5.67 -13.77
N GLU A 20 -1.29 5.94 -14.87
CA GLU A 20 -0.64 4.91 -15.69
C GLU A 20 0.36 4.06 -14.90
N SER A 21 1.19 4.70 -14.06
CA SER A 21 2.15 3.98 -13.25
C SER A 21 1.48 3.02 -12.25
N CYS A 22 0.32 3.41 -11.70
CA CYS A 22 -0.42 2.55 -10.78
C CYS A 22 -1.05 1.35 -11.51
N GLU A 23 -1.58 1.56 -12.71
CA GLU A 23 -2.08 0.47 -13.54
C GLU A 23 -0.97 -0.52 -13.89
N TYR A 24 0.18 -0.03 -14.30
CA TYR A 24 1.33 -0.87 -14.63
C TYR A 24 1.85 -1.63 -13.42
N LEU A 25 1.83 -0.99 -12.24
CA LEU A 25 2.24 -1.66 -11.01
C LEU A 25 1.37 -2.87 -10.71
N LEU A 26 0.03 -2.69 -10.74
CA LEU A 26 -0.88 -3.79 -10.46
C LEU A 26 -0.75 -4.90 -11.49
N LYS A 27 -0.63 -4.54 -12.75
CA LYS A 27 -0.42 -5.53 -13.83
C LYS A 27 0.89 -6.29 -13.64
N PHE A 28 1.97 -5.58 -13.29
CA PHE A 28 3.26 -6.20 -13.02
C PHE A 28 3.15 -7.23 -11.90
N LEU A 29 2.44 -6.87 -10.81
CA LEU A 29 2.30 -7.75 -9.66
C LEU A 29 1.45 -8.99 -9.99
N ILE A 30 0.42 -8.83 -10.83
CA ILE A 30 -0.38 -9.95 -11.32
C ILE A 30 0.48 -10.89 -12.18
N ASP A 31 1.20 -10.32 -13.15
CA ASP A 31 1.98 -11.09 -14.11
C ASP A 31 3.16 -11.82 -13.45
N ASN A 32 3.65 -11.33 -12.33
CA ASN A 32 4.79 -11.89 -11.62
C ASN A 32 4.42 -12.58 -10.31
N PHE A 33 3.15 -12.83 -10.09
CA PHE A 33 2.69 -13.56 -8.91
C PHE A 33 3.19 -15.01 -8.97
N PRO A 34 3.70 -15.58 -7.86
CA PRO A 34 3.78 -15.05 -6.49
C PRO A 34 5.17 -14.51 -6.10
N SER A 35 5.96 -13.99 -7.03
CA SER A 35 7.33 -13.51 -6.76
C SER A 35 7.38 -12.37 -5.75
N HIS A 36 6.30 -11.58 -5.65
CA HIS A 36 6.18 -10.50 -4.70
C HIS A 36 4.97 -10.73 -3.81
N SER A 37 5.16 -10.65 -2.49
CA SER A 37 4.07 -10.76 -1.52
C SER A 37 3.50 -9.38 -1.23
N ILE A 38 2.18 -9.26 -1.24
CA ILE A 38 1.50 -8.00 -0.93
C ILE A 38 0.70 -8.21 0.36
N CYS A 39 0.88 -7.30 1.34
CA CYS A 39 0.08 -7.30 2.55
C CYS A 39 -0.86 -6.09 2.53
N ILE A 40 -2.08 -6.28 2.99
CA ILE A 40 -3.07 -5.20 3.05
C ILE A 40 -3.82 -5.28 4.38
N CYS A 41 -4.06 -4.12 5.01
CA CYS A 41 -4.81 -4.05 6.26
C CYS A 41 -6.19 -3.44 6.04
N ARG A 42 -7.05 -3.59 7.04
CA ARG A 42 -8.43 -3.11 6.97
C ARG A 42 -8.52 -1.61 6.68
N THR A 43 -7.64 -0.79 7.27
CA THR A 43 -7.65 0.66 7.03
C THR A 43 -7.48 0.97 5.54
N ILE A 44 -6.57 0.27 4.86
CA ILE A 44 -6.38 0.44 3.41
C ILE A 44 -7.65 0.03 2.65
N VAL A 45 -8.23 -1.12 2.99
CA VAL A 45 -9.46 -1.60 2.35
C VAL A 45 -10.60 -0.58 2.49
N GLU A 46 -10.77 -0.02 3.69
CA GLU A 46 -11.84 0.97 3.93
C GLU A 46 -11.62 2.25 3.13
N GLU A 47 -10.38 2.71 3.01
CA GLU A 47 -10.06 3.89 2.23
C GLU A 47 -10.31 3.65 0.74
N VAL A 48 -9.95 2.49 0.22
CA VAL A 48 -10.24 2.11 -1.16
C VAL A 48 -11.75 2.06 -1.39
N ARG A 49 -12.49 1.43 -0.47
CA ARG A 49 -13.94 1.32 -0.55
C ARG A 49 -14.62 2.69 -0.66
N ALA A 50 -14.14 3.67 0.12
CA ALA A 50 -14.70 5.02 0.13
C ALA A 50 -14.51 5.77 -1.19
N ASN A 51 -13.59 5.32 -2.04
CA ASN A 51 -13.18 6.02 -3.26
C ASN A 51 -13.46 5.26 -4.56
N LEU A 52 -14.12 4.11 -4.49
CA LEU A 52 -14.46 3.32 -5.68
C LEU A 52 -15.97 3.14 -5.78
N THR A 53 -16.46 2.94 -7.01
CA THR A 53 -17.84 2.53 -7.24
C THR A 53 -18.00 1.09 -6.75
N LEU A 54 -19.24 0.64 -6.60
CA LEU A 54 -19.52 -0.73 -6.16
C LEU A 54 -18.88 -1.76 -7.10
N LYS A 55 -18.96 -1.55 -8.40
CA LYS A 55 -18.37 -2.44 -9.39
C LYS A 55 -16.86 -2.47 -9.30
N GLU A 56 -16.24 -1.29 -9.18
CA GLU A 56 -14.78 -1.16 -9.02
C GLU A 56 -14.31 -1.81 -7.74
N PHE A 57 -15.04 -1.61 -6.66
CA PHE A 57 -14.71 -2.23 -5.38
C PHE A 57 -14.82 -3.76 -5.45
N HIS A 58 -15.79 -4.28 -6.19
CA HIS A 58 -15.91 -5.71 -6.40
C HIS A 58 -14.68 -6.28 -7.11
N ASN A 59 -14.16 -5.58 -8.13
CA ASN A 59 -12.93 -5.96 -8.80
C ASN A 59 -11.72 -5.89 -7.87
N PHE A 60 -11.67 -4.88 -7.01
CA PHE A 60 -10.63 -4.75 -6.00
C PHE A 60 -10.65 -5.93 -5.02
N VAL A 61 -11.82 -6.34 -4.54
CA VAL A 61 -11.95 -7.47 -3.62
C VAL A 61 -11.45 -8.76 -4.28
N LYS A 62 -11.75 -8.96 -5.55
CA LYS A 62 -11.21 -10.12 -6.29
C LYS A 62 -9.69 -10.09 -6.33
N PHE A 63 -9.11 -8.92 -6.59
CA PHE A 63 -7.66 -8.77 -6.64
C PHE A 63 -7.04 -9.12 -5.29
N ILE A 64 -7.52 -8.53 -4.20
CA ILE A 64 -6.90 -8.75 -2.89
C ILE A 64 -7.06 -10.19 -2.40
N ASN A 65 -8.16 -10.84 -2.72
CA ASN A 65 -8.38 -12.23 -2.33
C ASN A 65 -7.40 -13.20 -3.01
N ILE A 66 -6.95 -12.86 -4.21
CA ILE A 66 -6.04 -13.72 -4.98
C ILE A 66 -4.58 -13.36 -4.71
N PHE A 67 -4.25 -12.06 -4.67
CA PHE A 67 -2.88 -11.59 -4.75
C PHE A 67 -2.31 -11.06 -3.44
N THR A 68 -3.11 -10.96 -2.37
CA THR A 68 -2.63 -10.35 -1.12
C THR A 68 -2.90 -11.22 0.10
N THR A 69 -2.18 -10.91 1.19
CA THR A 69 -2.49 -11.40 2.53
C THR A 69 -3.21 -10.26 3.26
N ILE A 70 -4.41 -10.56 3.77
CA ILE A 70 -5.27 -9.56 4.43
C ILE A 70 -5.12 -9.68 5.93
N ASP A 71 -4.80 -8.56 6.59
CA ASP A 71 -4.60 -8.49 8.04
C ASP A 71 -5.56 -7.48 8.68
N GLU A 72 -5.86 -7.70 9.96
CA GLU A 72 -6.71 -6.80 10.73
C GLU A 72 -5.86 -5.76 11.46
N ASP A 73 -6.33 -4.50 11.48
CA ASP A 73 -5.60 -3.38 12.07
C ASP A 73 -5.36 -3.55 13.58
N TYR A 74 -6.29 -4.18 14.28
CA TYR A 74 -6.19 -4.32 15.74
C TYR A 74 -5.04 -5.24 16.19
N LEU A 75 -4.43 -5.95 15.26
CA LEU A 75 -3.25 -6.77 15.55
C LEU A 75 -1.97 -5.92 15.59
N ILE A 76 -2.01 -4.70 15.09
CA ILE A 76 -0.85 -3.81 15.06
C ILE A 76 -0.61 -3.25 16.46
N PRO A 77 0.61 -3.39 17.03
CA PRO A 77 0.90 -2.83 18.35
C PRO A 77 0.65 -1.32 18.41
N PHE A 78 -0.02 -0.88 19.47
CA PHE A 78 -0.35 0.53 19.67
C PHE A 78 0.89 1.42 19.60
N GLU A 79 2.02 0.95 20.15
CA GLU A 79 3.27 1.71 20.19
C GLU A 79 3.80 2.06 18.80
N LEU A 80 3.56 1.20 17.80
CA LEU A 80 3.99 1.49 16.43
C LEU A 80 3.18 2.64 15.83
N GLY A 81 1.87 2.67 16.04
CA GLY A 81 1.03 3.79 15.61
C GLY A 81 1.49 5.09 16.24
N ALA A 82 1.71 5.08 17.56
CA ALA A 82 2.18 6.25 18.29
C ALA A 82 3.54 6.75 17.78
N LYS A 83 4.44 5.83 17.43
CA LYS A 83 5.75 6.16 16.86
C LYS A 83 5.60 6.98 15.58
N TYR A 84 4.71 6.57 14.68
CA TYR A 84 4.53 7.26 13.40
C TYR A 84 3.75 8.56 13.54
N GLU A 85 2.84 8.66 14.52
CA GLU A 85 2.21 9.93 14.86
C GLU A 85 3.24 10.95 15.34
N THR A 86 4.20 10.51 16.14
CA THR A 86 5.31 11.34 16.60
C THR A 86 6.17 11.85 15.44
N LYS A 87 6.28 11.07 14.37
CA LYS A 87 7.01 11.46 13.16
C LYS A 87 6.21 12.43 12.26
N GLY A 88 4.99 12.80 12.66
CA GLY A 88 4.17 13.77 11.96
C GLY A 88 3.08 13.21 11.08
N LEU A 89 2.91 11.89 11.02
CA LEU A 89 1.82 11.28 10.29
C LEU A 89 0.53 11.32 11.13
N LYS A 90 -0.61 11.44 10.46
CA LYS A 90 -1.91 11.52 11.12
C LYS A 90 -2.69 10.21 10.94
N ASP A 91 -3.42 9.84 11.98
CA ASP A 91 -4.46 8.79 11.97
C ASP A 91 -4.18 7.60 11.03
N ALA A 92 -4.89 7.55 9.89
CA ALA A 92 -4.78 6.44 8.95
C ALA A 92 -3.37 6.29 8.38
N ASP A 93 -2.69 7.40 8.07
CA ASP A 93 -1.33 7.34 7.54
C ASP A 93 -0.35 6.75 8.54
N ALA A 94 -0.47 7.14 9.82
CA ALA A 94 0.36 6.58 10.89
C ALA A 94 0.11 5.08 11.04
N LEU A 95 -1.15 4.65 10.92
CA LEU A 95 -1.51 3.24 11.02
C LEU A 95 -0.95 2.43 9.86
N ILE A 96 -1.01 2.97 8.64
CA ILE A 96 -0.47 2.31 7.45
C ILE A 96 1.05 2.15 7.55
N ALA A 97 1.76 3.19 8.03
CA ALA A 97 3.20 3.11 8.25
C ALA A 97 3.53 2.07 9.34
N ALA A 98 2.77 2.06 10.43
CA ALA A 98 2.92 1.09 11.51
C ALA A 98 2.68 -0.33 11.00
N PHE A 99 1.66 -0.53 10.19
CA PHE A 99 1.36 -1.81 9.56
C PHE A 99 2.53 -2.28 8.69
N THR A 100 3.08 -1.38 7.88
CA THR A 100 4.21 -1.69 7.00
C THR A 100 5.42 -2.19 7.78
N GLU A 101 5.73 -1.53 8.90
CA GLU A 101 6.81 -1.97 9.79
C GLU A 101 6.47 -3.30 10.46
N TRP A 102 5.25 -3.44 10.96
CA TRP A 102 4.82 -4.62 11.74
C TRP A 102 4.86 -5.90 10.91
N VAL A 103 4.44 -5.85 9.66
CA VAL A 103 4.50 -7.04 8.78
C VAL A 103 5.90 -7.28 8.21
N GLY A 104 6.84 -6.37 8.44
CA GLY A 104 8.20 -6.50 7.94
C GLY A 104 8.33 -6.31 6.44
N ALA A 105 7.50 -5.46 5.86
CA ALA A 105 7.56 -5.21 4.42
C ALA A 105 8.86 -4.51 4.03
N ASP A 106 9.34 -4.84 2.83
CA ASP A 106 10.53 -4.21 2.26
C ASP A 106 10.23 -2.79 1.78
N ASN A 107 9.04 -2.59 1.21
CA ASN A 107 8.65 -1.31 0.63
C ASN A 107 7.20 -0.96 0.95
N LEU A 108 6.96 0.32 1.19
CA LEU A 108 5.64 0.92 1.14
C LEU A 108 5.56 1.70 -0.18
N ILE A 109 4.61 1.33 -1.03
CA ILE A 109 4.42 2.00 -2.32
C ILE A 109 3.21 2.92 -2.21
N THR A 110 3.42 4.22 -2.41
CA THR A 110 2.42 5.24 -2.20
C THR A 110 2.64 6.43 -3.13
N GLU A 111 1.55 7.13 -3.46
CA GLU A 111 1.62 8.41 -4.18
C GLU A 111 1.47 9.60 -3.21
N ASN A 112 1.32 9.34 -1.91
CA ASN A 112 1.07 10.36 -0.90
C ASN A 112 2.37 11.04 -0.48
N ARG A 113 2.43 12.38 -0.65
CA ARG A 113 3.61 13.18 -0.31
C ARG A 113 4.00 13.08 1.15
N HIS A 114 3.02 12.90 2.06
CA HIS A 114 3.31 12.79 3.49
C HIS A 114 4.19 11.59 3.79
N PHE A 115 3.99 10.47 3.09
CA PHE A 115 4.87 9.31 3.21
C PHE A 115 6.21 9.52 2.49
N LEU A 116 6.17 10.09 1.28
CA LEU A 116 7.36 10.24 0.43
C LEU A 116 8.38 11.21 1.03
N THR A 117 7.96 12.07 1.96
CA THR A 117 8.85 13.02 2.65
C THR A 117 9.28 12.57 4.05
N LEU A 118 8.92 11.34 4.45
CA LEU A 118 9.36 10.79 5.73
C LEU A 118 10.87 10.62 5.78
N ASN A 119 11.39 10.60 7.02
CA ASN A 119 12.81 10.38 7.29
C ASN A 119 13.29 9.09 6.62
N PRO A 120 14.45 9.11 5.91
CA PRO A 120 15.00 7.91 5.25
C PRO A 120 15.40 6.78 6.19
N ASN A 121 15.50 7.02 7.50
CA ASN A 121 15.88 6.00 8.49
C ASN A 121 14.69 5.17 8.95
N LEU A 122 13.92 4.63 8.01
CA LEU A 122 12.79 3.76 8.31
C LEU A 122 13.18 2.30 8.04
N PRO A 123 12.51 1.34 8.71
CA PRO A 123 12.77 -0.08 8.47
C PRO A 123 12.28 -0.58 7.12
N PHE A 124 11.65 0.28 6.32
CA PHE A 124 11.18 -0.01 4.97
C PHE A 124 11.46 1.19 4.07
N LYS A 125 11.52 0.95 2.77
CA LYS A 125 11.66 2.04 1.79
C LYS A 125 10.29 2.54 1.37
N VAL A 126 10.19 3.85 1.15
CA VAL A 126 8.96 4.49 0.66
C VAL A 126 9.21 4.93 -0.78
N LEU A 127 8.43 4.40 -1.71
CA LEU A 127 8.58 4.65 -3.15
C LEU A 127 7.20 4.91 -3.76
N ASN A 128 7.15 5.69 -4.84
CA ASN A 128 5.95 5.71 -5.65
C ASN A 128 6.01 4.56 -6.68
N ALA A 129 4.89 4.34 -7.38
CA ALA A 129 4.80 3.23 -8.33
C ALA A 129 5.84 3.35 -9.45
N GLU A 130 6.03 4.54 -9.98
CA GLU A 130 6.99 4.79 -11.06
C GLU A 130 8.42 4.41 -10.64
N LYS A 131 8.85 4.87 -9.47
CA LYS A 131 10.19 4.55 -8.96
C LYS A 131 10.36 3.07 -8.67
N PHE A 132 9.35 2.44 -8.12
CA PHE A 132 9.39 1.01 -7.86
C PHE A 132 9.58 0.23 -9.16
N LEU A 133 8.81 0.56 -10.19
CA LEU A 133 8.92 -0.09 -11.51
C LEU A 133 10.28 0.14 -12.15
N ASP A 134 10.83 1.35 -12.02
CA ASP A 134 12.17 1.67 -12.53
C ASP A 134 13.26 0.80 -11.89
N ILE A 135 13.16 0.61 -10.57
CA ILE A 135 14.14 -0.20 -9.83
C ILE A 135 14.08 -1.66 -10.26
N ILE A 136 12.89 -2.20 -10.44
CA ILE A 136 12.70 -3.61 -10.79
C ILE A 136 13.14 -3.91 -12.22
N ASN A 137 12.93 -2.95 -13.13
CA ASN A 137 13.22 -3.14 -14.55
C ASN A 137 14.69 -2.92 -14.92
N LYS A 138 15.55 -2.75 -13.94
CA LYS A 138 17.01 -2.60 -14.19
C LYS A 138 17.73 -3.94 -14.21
#